data_645284ab3eb3035f376dabeab4ffe4ff
#
_entry.id   645284ab3eb3035f376dabeab4ffe4ff
#
_cell.length_a   1.000
_cell.length_b   1.000
_cell.length_c   1.000
_cell.angle_alpha   90.00
_cell.angle_beta   90.00
_cell.angle_gamma   90.00
#
_symmetry.space_group_name_H-M   'P 1'
#
loop_
_entity.id
_entity.type
_entity.pdbx_description
1 polymer ?
#
loop_
_entity_poly.entity_id
_entity_poly.type
_entity_poly.pdbx_seq_one_letter_code
_entity_poly.pdbx_strand_id
1 'polypeptide(L)' 'MREVAESESAAVAAIERRVRLLEARVEAVAEAIEVLARGLESSPMAEPVNHPAGEAARRAHELLLARPGRRDG' A
#
# COMPACT_ATOMS: atom_id res chain seq x y z
N MET A 1 11.62 -37.23 10.86
CA MET A 1 11.86 -36.78 9.47
C MET A 1 10.65 -36.10 8.88
N ARG A 2 9.53 -36.78 8.92
CA ARG A 2 8.30 -36.21 8.39
C ARG A 2 7.90 -34.92 9.09
N GLU A 3 8.04 -34.89 10.42
CA GLU A 3 7.68 -33.73 11.21
C GLU A 3 8.54 -32.52 10.86
N VAL A 4 9.82 -32.74 10.62
CA VAL A 4 10.72 -31.67 10.24
C VAL A 4 10.34 -31.10 8.89
N ALA A 5 10.03 -31.99 7.93
CA ALA A 5 9.63 -31.54 6.60
C ALA A 5 8.33 -30.75 6.63
N GLU A 6 7.37 -31.19 7.42
CA GLU A 6 6.10 -30.49 7.56
C GLU A 6 6.29 -29.13 8.22
N SER A 7 7.15 -29.07 9.22
CA SER A 7 7.46 -27.83 9.91
C SER A 7 8.16 -26.83 8.98
N GLU A 8 9.11 -27.32 8.18
CA GLU A 8 9.80 -26.49 7.22
C GLU A 8 8.83 -25.98 6.15
N SER A 9 7.94 -26.85 5.69
CA SER A 9 6.96 -26.49 4.69
C SER A 9 6.01 -25.41 5.22
N ALA A 10 5.60 -25.54 6.47
CA ALA A 10 4.73 -24.55 7.09
C ALA A 10 5.45 -23.20 7.26
N ALA A 11 6.75 -23.26 7.61
CA ALA A 11 7.54 -22.04 7.74
C ALA A 11 7.71 -21.33 6.41
N VAL A 12 7.97 -22.09 5.35
CA VAL A 12 8.09 -21.52 4.01
C VAL A 12 6.78 -20.90 3.58
N ALA A 13 5.66 -21.58 3.82
CA ALA A 13 4.36 -21.05 3.45
C ALA A 13 4.05 -19.76 4.20
N ALA A 14 4.45 -19.68 5.46
CA ALA A 14 4.25 -18.47 6.25
C ALA A 14 5.08 -17.31 5.69
N ILE A 15 6.31 -17.58 5.30
CA ILE A 15 7.18 -16.58 4.71
C ILE A 15 6.62 -16.11 3.37
N GLU A 16 6.15 -17.04 2.56
CA GLU A 16 5.56 -16.69 1.27
C GLU A 16 4.34 -15.79 1.43
N ARG A 17 3.51 -16.08 2.42
CA ARG A 17 2.37 -15.23 2.71
C ARG A 17 2.81 -13.83 3.11
N ARG A 18 3.86 -13.73 3.93
CA ARG A 18 4.36 -12.43 4.34
C ARG A 18 4.93 -11.67 3.16
N VAL A 19 5.62 -12.35 2.27
CA VAL A 19 6.16 -11.70 1.07
C VAL A 19 5.05 -11.14 0.23
N ARG A 20 4.00 -11.92 -0.02
CA ARG A 20 2.87 -11.44 -0.81
C ARG A 20 2.20 -10.24 -0.15
N LEU A 21 2.08 -10.29 1.15
CA LEU A 21 1.48 -9.18 1.89
C LEU A 21 2.33 -7.91 1.78
N LEU A 22 3.63 -8.07 1.93
CA LEU A 22 4.55 -6.95 1.81
C LEU A 22 4.55 -6.38 0.39
N GLU A 23 4.50 -7.26 -0.62
CA GLU A 23 4.41 -6.81 -2.00
C GLU A 23 3.15 -6.00 -2.24
N ALA A 24 2.04 -6.46 -1.69
CA ALA A 24 0.78 -5.73 -1.82
C ALA A 24 0.85 -4.37 -1.14
N ARG A 25 1.52 -4.30 0.00
CA ARG A 25 1.71 -3.02 0.69
C ARG A 25 2.58 -2.07 -0.12
N VAL A 26 3.64 -2.60 -0.72
CA VAL A 26 4.50 -1.78 -1.57
C VAL A 26 3.72 -1.24 -2.76
N GLU A 27 2.88 -2.08 -3.37
CA GLU A 27 2.05 -1.63 -4.48
C GLU A 27 1.08 -0.55 -4.05
N ALA A 28 0.50 -0.67 -2.87
CA ALA A 28 -0.42 0.33 -2.36
C ALA A 28 0.29 1.67 -2.13
N VAL A 29 1.51 1.61 -1.58
CA VAL A 29 2.29 2.82 -1.36
C VAL A 29 2.68 3.46 -2.69
N ALA A 30 3.09 2.65 -3.66
CA ALA A 30 3.45 3.15 -4.98
C ALA A 30 2.26 3.84 -5.65
N GLU A 31 1.09 3.23 -5.53
CA GLU A 31 -0.13 3.82 -6.08
C GLU A 31 -0.47 5.14 -5.40
N ALA A 32 -0.31 5.20 -4.09
CA ALA A 32 -0.54 6.42 -3.34
C ALA A 32 0.41 7.53 -3.79
N ILE A 33 1.67 7.18 -4.02
CA ILE A 33 2.66 8.15 -4.49
C ILE A 33 2.29 8.65 -5.88
N GLU A 34 1.84 7.76 -6.76
CA GLU A 34 1.43 8.16 -8.10
C GLU A 34 0.25 9.12 -8.07
N VAL A 35 -0.70 8.84 -7.18
CA VAL A 35 -1.87 9.72 -7.04
C VAL A 35 -1.43 11.11 -6.56
N LEU A 36 -0.54 11.14 -5.58
CA LEU A 36 -0.02 12.41 -5.09
C LEU A 36 0.75 13.16 -6.16
N ALA A 37 1.59 12.45 -6.92
CA ALA A 37 2.38 13.07 -7.97
C ALA A 37 1.48 13.68 -9.04
N ARG A 38 0.45 12.96 -9.43
CA ARG A 38 -0.49 13.49 -10.43
C ARG A 38 -1.24 14.69 -9.92
N GLY A 39 -1.63 14.66 -8.64
CA GLY A 39 -2.29 15.80 -8.04
C GLY A 39 -1.42 17.04 -8.03
N LEU A 40 -0.15 16.88 -7.72
CA LEU A 40 0.78 17.99 -7.71
C LEU A 40 1.03 18.53 -9.11
N GLU A 41 1.12 17.64 -10.09
CA GLU A 41 1.31 18.06 -11.49
C GLU A 41 0.10 18.80 -12.00
N SER A 42 -1.08 18.38 -11.61
CA SER A 42 -2.32 18.98 -12.05
C SER A 42 -2.57 20.36 -11.46
N SER A 43 -1.88 20.68 -10.38
CA SER A 43 -2.13 21.91 -9.65
C SER A 43 -0.84 22.60 -9.24
N PRO A 44 -0.01 22.96 -10.23
CA PRO A 44 1.28 23.58 -9.93
C PRO A 44 1.15 24.92 -9.22
N MET A 45 0.08 25.66 -9.51
CA MET A 45 -0.16 26.98 -8.92
C MET A 45 -1.48 26.94 -8.19
N ALA A 46 -1.57 26.10 -7.21
CA ALA A 46 -2.82 25.75 -6.55
C ALA A 46 -3.80 26.90 -6.35
N GLU A 47 -4.94 26.78 -6.95
CA GLU A 47 -6.06 27.69 -6.71
C GLU A 47 -6.69 27.31 -5.37
N PRO A 48 -7.01 28.29 -4.54
CA PRO A 48 -7.62 27.98 -3.23
C PRO A 48 -8.95 27.24 -3.35
N VAL A 49 -9.69 27.48 -4.43
CA VAL A 49 -11.01 26.91 -4.60
C VAL A 49 -10.97 25.48 -5.07
N ASN A 50 -10.02 25.17 -5.91
CA ASN A 50 -9.89 23.86 -6.49
C ASN A 50 -8.56 23.26 -6.04
N HIS A 51 -8.61 22.17 -5.30
CA HIS A 51 -7.43 21.58 -4.69
C HIS A 51 -7.18 20.17 -5.21
N PRO A 52 -6.70 20.00 -6.45
CA PRO A 52 -6.38 18.65 -6.93
C PRO A 52 -5.34 17.97 -6.08
N ALA A 53 -4.36 18.74 -5.58
CA ALA A 53 -3.34 18.18 -4.71
C ALA A 53 -3.95 17.71 -3.39
N GLY A 54 -4.89 18.47 -2.85
CA GLY A 54 -5.57 18.08 -1.61
C GLY A 54 -6.42 16.84 -1.81
N GLU A 55 -7.12 16.76 -2.93
CA GLU A 55 -7.90 15.57 -3.25
C GLU A 55 -7.01 14.37 -3.46
N ALA A 56 -5.87 14.55 -4.14
CA ALA A 56 -4.92 13.48 -4.35
C ALA A 56 -4.35 12.99 -3.02
N ALA A 57 -4.06 13.92 -2.11
CA ALA A 57 -3.56 13.54 -0.79
C ALA A 57 -4.59 12.73 -0.02
N ARG A 58 -5.86 13.12 -0.11
CA ARG A 58 -6.93 12.38 0.55
C ARG A 58 -7.05 10.98 -0.03
N ARG A 59 -7.03 10.88 -1.34
CA ARG A 59 -7.13 9.59 -2.00
C ARG A 59 -5.94 8.69 -1.66
N ALA A 60 -4.74 9.26 -1.66
CA ALA A 60 -3.56 8.51 -1.27
C ALA A 60 -3.69 8.00 0.16
N HIS A 61 -4.22 8.83 1.06
CA HIS A 61 -4.45 8.42 2.44
C HIS A 61 -5.44 7.25 2.50
N GLU A 62 -6.52 7.34 1.73
CA GLU A 62 -7.50 6.25 1.68
C GLU A 62 -6.88 4.95 1.19
N LEU A 63 -6.03 5.04 0.17
CA LEU A 63 -5.35 3.86 -0.36
C LEU A 63 -4.43 3.24 0.69
N LEU A 64 -3.73 4.07 1.44
CA LEU A 64 -2.86 3.58 2.49
C LEU A 64 -3.64 2.95 3.63
N LEU A 65 -4.80 3.51 3.95
CA LEU A 65 -5.67 2.94 4.99
C LEU A 65 -6.25 1.60 4.57
N ALA A 66 -6.50 1.43 3.29
CA ALA A 66 -7.10 0.20 2.76
C ALA A 66 -6.07 -0.88 2.45
N ARG A 67 -4.78 -0.59 2.66
CA ARG A 67 -3.73 -1.55 2.29
C ARG A 67 -3.90 -2.88 3.00
N PRO A 68 -3.56 -3.98 2.31
CA PRO A 68 -3.68 -5.32 2.90
C PRO A 68 -2.84 -5.47 4.14
N GLY A 69 -3.34 -6.23 5.10
CA GLY A 69 -2.61 -6.53 6.31
C GLY A 69 -2.62 -5.43 7.35
N ARG A 70 -3.30 -4.32 7.09
CA ARG A 70 -3.43 -3.28 8.09
C ARG A 70 -4.32 -3.79 9.21
N ARG A 71 -3.88 -3.56 10.42
CA ARG A 71 -4.70 -3.90 11.58
C ARG A 71 -5.57 -2.75 11.96
N ASP A 72 -6.82 -3.05 12.16
CA ASP A 72 -7.77 -2.06 12.66
C ASP A 72 -7.82 -2.18 14.16
N GLY A 73 -7.57 -1.17 14.77
CA GLY A 73 -7.74 -1.16 16.19
C GLY A 73 -6.83 -1.32 17.15
#